data_c37d023f51ccf8226d822a37eff876bf
#
_entry.id   c37d023f51ccf8226d822a37eff876bf
#
_cell.length_a   1.000
_cell.length_b   1.000
_cell.length_c   1.000
_cell.angle_alpha   90.00
_cell.angle_beta   90.00
_cell.angle_gamma   90.00
#
_symmetry.space_group_name_H-M   'P 1'
#
loop_
_entity.id
_entity.type
_entity.pdbx_description
1 polymer ?
#
loop_
_entity_poly.entity_id
_entity_poly.type
_entity_poly.pdbx_seq_one_letter_code
_entity_poly.pdbx_strand_id
1 'polypeptide(L)'
;MKKIIALLLVLAMALAMVACTNGSKPVETNPQSGNNDPVETQGSNAEAVTIKVAAIETAYGSQVWVDVCAAFTEATGIKVELTTDKQLEDVLTGPMQNGEFPDVVHLATGRPAGLTEQLVKQNALHPLTNTLSLTIPGETVKVSEKIAGGFTDNNIVAPYGDGVTYMAPMFYSPCGLFYNAKLFEDKGWEVPTTWDEMWALGDLAAAEGIALFTYPTAGYYDAFMFALMNAIGGPEFFNSITTYEEGAWDSAEGQALLEMLNKLATYTHASTPAQANNQDFTKNQLMVMTNDALFMPNGTWITGEMAGALETLENEFAWGMTAVPAAGEAPYSFCWFEQAWIPAGAEHIAEAEQFVAFLYSDKAAEIFASAGAMQPILGIADMLEGENVMFYSIYDNGAKAAMGGFAAFGEIPGVDISGTFFAPIDSLVAGTMTIEEYAELVKTNSALMRENLLG
;
A
#
# COMPACT_ATOMS: atom_id res chain seq x y z
N MET A 1 43.96 -20.46 -25.42
CA MET A 1 43.09 -21.57 -25.79
C MET A 1 41.65 -21.40 -25.30
N LYS A 2 41.10 -20.15 -25.27
CA LYS A 2 39.69 -19.87 -24.86
C LYS A 2 38.91 -19.10 -25.92
N LYS A 3 39.34 -19.06 -27.18
CA LYS A 3 38.68 -18.32 -28.28
C LYS A 3 38.29 -19.18 -29.48
N ILE A 4 38.34 -20.51 -29.38
CA ILE A 4 38.06 -21.43 -30.52
C ILE A 4 36.78 -22.28 -30.28
N ILE A 5 36.15 -22.22 -29.09
CA ILE A 5 34.93 -23.01 -28.78
C ILE A 5 33.64 -22.23 -29.10
N ALA A 6 33.69 -20.94 -29.37
CA ALA A 6 32.49 -20.12 -29.63
C ALA A 6 32.05 -20.13 -31.13
N LEU A 7 32.74 -20.82 -32.06
CA LEU A 7 32.43 -20.78 -33.48
C LEU A 7 31.81 -22.07 -34.04
N LEU A 8 31.56 -23.09 -33.23
CA LEU A 8 31.00 -24.36 -33.65
C LEU A 8 29.54 -24.62 -33.24
N LEU A 9 28.89 -23.69 -32.59
CA LEU A 9 27.48 -23.80 -32.15
C LEU A 9 26.49 -22.99 -33.01
N VAL A 10 26.94 -22.27 -34.04
CA VAL A 10 26.09 -21.48 -34.95
C VAL A 10 25.78 -22.17 -36.27
N LEU A 11 26.32 -23.38 -36.52
CA LEU A 11 26.15 -24.06 -37.80
C LEU A 11 25.22 -25.29 -37.78
N ALA A 12 24.45 -25.50 -36.71
CA ALA A 12 23.54 -26.67 -36.58
C ALA A 12 22.04 -26.35 -36.65
N MET A 13 21.63 -25.11 -36.95
CA MET A 13 20.20 -24.72 -37.02
C MET A 13 19.71 -24.24 -38.39
N ALA A 14 20.33 -24.67 -39.48
CA ALA A 14 19.97 -24.24 -40.84
C ALA A 14 19.66 -25.37 -41.81
N LEU A 15 19.07 -26.49 -41.39
CA LEU A 15 18.70 -27.59 -42.30
C LEU A 15 17.50 -28.40 -41.80
N ALA A 16 16.29 -27.77 -41.74
CA ALA A 16 15.01 -28.50 -41.65
C ALA A 16 13.82 -27.65 -42.15
N MET A 17 13.88 -27.22 -43.40
CA MET A 17 12.68 -26.72 -44.10
C MET A 17 12.81 -27.10 -45.59
N VAL A 18 12.35 -28.29 -45.97
CA VAL A 18 11.82 -28.59 -47.33
C VAL A 18 11.04 -29.90 -47.28
N ALA A 19 9.87 -29.85 -47.93
CA ALA A 19 8.95 -30.94 -48.38
C ALA A 19 7.77 -31.18 -47.41
N CYS A 20 6.53 -30.81 -47.77
CA CYS A 20 5.75 -31.47 -48.84
C CYS A 20 4.58 -30.58 -49.31
N THR A 21 4.62 -30.21 -50.55
CA THR A 21 3.44 -29.86 -51.36
C THR A 21 2.93 -31.10 -52.08
N ASN A 22 1.60 -31.29 -52.03
CA ASN A 22 0.74 -31.94 -53.05
C ASN A 22 -0.56 -32.41 -52.35
N GLY A 23 -1.76 -32.18 -52.80
CA GLY A 23 -2.31 -31.89 -54.11
C GLY A 23 -3.81 -32.06 -53.99
N SER A 24 -4.53 -31.07 -54.42
CA SER A 24 -6.01 -31.03 -54.43
C SER A 24 -6.56 -31.96 -55.49
N LYS A 25 -7.64 -32.71 -55.18
CA LYS A 25 -8.66 -33.11 -56.17
C LYS A 25 -10.05 -33.06 -55.57
N PRO A 26 -11.06 -32.64 -56.33
CA PRO A 26 -12.42 -32.40 -55.86
C PRO A 26 -13.23 -33.72 -55.85
N VAL A 27 -14.14 -33.84 -54.90
CA VAL A 27 -15.15 -34.90 -54.87
C VAL A 27 -16.53 -34.27 -54.97
N GLU A 28 -17.27 -34.83 -55.93
CA GLU A 28 -18.61 -34.50 -56.34
C GLU A 28 -19.67 -34.70 -55.23
N THR A 29 -20.68 -33.83 -55.30
CA THR A 29 -21.92 -33.93 -54.55
C THR A 29 -22.80 -35.04 -55.05
N ASN A 30 -23.41 -35.81 -54.15
CA ASN A 30 -24.72 -36.42 -54.41
C ASN A 30 -25.49 -36.64 -53.10
N PRO A 31 -26.78 -36.30 -53.05
CA PRO A 31 -27.58 -36.29 -51.82
C PRO A 31 -28.35 -37.62 -51.66
N GLN A 32 -28.46 -38.12 -50.44
CA GLN A 32 -29.68 -38.78 -50.02
C GLN A 32 -29.70 -39.21 -48.53
N SER A 33 -30.82 -38.86 -47.96
CA SER A 33 -31.59 -39.63 -47.00
C SER A 33 -31.20 -39.62 -45.53
N GLY A 34 -32.11 -39.06 -44.74
CA GLY A 34 -32.04 -38.90 -43.33
C GLY A 34 -32.00 -40.20 -42.52
N ASN A 35 -31.41 -40.06 -41.36
CA ASN A 35 -31.74 -40.79 -40.16
C ASN A 35 -31.57 -39.84 -38.98
N ASN A 36 -32.65 -39.64 -38.24
CA ASN A 36 -32.68 -38.90 -36.96
C ASN A 36 -32.14 -39.85 -35.89
N ASP A 37 -30.85 -39.76 -35.59
CA ASP A 37 -30.33 -40.21 -34.30
C ASP A 37 -30.04 -39.00 -33.44
N PRO A 38 -30.30 -39.07 -32.10
CA PRO A 38 -30.08 -37.94 -31.22
C PRO A 38 -28.58 -37.62 -31.20
N VAL A 39 -28.23 -36.35 -31.54
CA VAL A 39 -26.91 -35.81 -31.30
C VAL A 39 -26.65 -35.85 -29.81
N GLU A 40 -25.89 -36.81 -29.34
CA GLU A 40 -25.23 -36.70 -28.06
C GLU A 40 -24.36 -35.44 -28.12
N THR A 41 -24.78 -34.44 -27.40
CA THR A 41 -23.92 -33.29 -27.07
C THR A 41 -22.75 -33.85 -26.26
N GLN A 42 -21.64 -34.14 -26.93
CA GLN A 42 -20.38 -34.29 -26.24
C GLN A 42 -20.12 -32.96 -25.51
N GLY A 43 -20.48 -32.93 -24.23
CA GLY A 43 -19.94 -31.93 -23.33
C GLY A 43 -18.43 -32.03 -23.42
N SER A 44 -17.78 -30.99 -23.89
CA SER A 44 -16.35 -30.86 -23.80
C SER A 44 -16.01 -30.90 -22.32
N ASN A 45 -15.49 -32.03 -21.85
CA ASN A 45 -14.73 -32.06 -20.60
C ASN A 45 -13.41 -31.30 -20.89
N ALA A 46 -13.50 -29.96 -20.94
CA ALA A 46 -12.33 -29.15 -20.71
C ALA A 46 -11.92 -29.45 -19.26
N GLU A 47 -10.75 -30.01 -19.05
CA GLU A 47 -10.19 -30.15 -17.72
C GLU A 47 -10.25 -28.78 -17.06
N ALA A 48 -10.84 -28.70 -15.86
CA ALA A 48 -10.96 -27.42 -15.15
C ALA A 48 -9.54 -26.89 -14.90
N VAL A 49 -9.27 -25.68 -15.37
CA VAL A 49 -7.97 -25.02 -15.16
C VAL A 49 -7.71 -24.91 -13.66
N THR A 50 -6.47 -25.15 -13.26
CA THR A 50 -6.02 -24.98 -11.88
C THR A 50 -4.92 -23.95 -11.86
N ILE A 51 -5.10 -22.84 -11.11
CA ILE A 51 -4.09 -21.82 -10.87
C ILE A 51 -3.38 -22.07 -9.55
N LYS A 52 -2.11 -21.63 -9.48
CA LYS A 52 -1.29 -21.67 -8.26
C LYS A 52 -1.30 -20.29 -7.61
N VAL A 53 -1.80 -20.21 -6.40
CA VAL A 53 -1.83 -18.98 -5.60
C VAL A 53 -0.92 -19.13 -4.40
N ALA A 54 -0.05 -18.15 -4.19
CA ALA A 54 0.83 -18.09 -3.03
C ALA A 54 0.49 -16.83 -2.21
N ALA A 55 0.20 -17.00 -0.92
CA ALA A 55 -0.16 -15.89 -0.04
C ALA A 55 0.59 -15.95 1.28
N ILE A 56 1.08 -14.79 1.73
CA ILE A 56 1.74 -14.71 3.03
C ILE A 56 0.74 -14.94 4.16
N GLU A 57 1.14 -15.69 5.18
CA GLU A 57 0.38 -15.82 6.43
C GLU A 57 0.81 -14.73 7.41
N THR A 58 -0.12 -13.87 7.79
CA THR A 58 0.09 -12.81 8.78
C THR A 58 -0.92 -12.94 9.95
N ALA A 59 -1.22 -11.84 10.65
CA ALA A 59 -2.09 -11.84 11.82
C ALA A 59 -3.51 -12.33 11.55
N TYR A 60 -4.03 -12.17 10.32
CA TYR A 60 -5.34 -12.68 9.91
C TYR A 60 -5.35 -14.17 9.56
N GLY A 61 -4.19 -14.84 9.64
CA GLY A 61 -4.04 -16.28 9.43
C GLY A 61 -4.17 -16.71 7.96
N SER A 62 -4.05 -18.03 7.74
CA SER A 62 -4.14 -18.63 6.41
C SER A 62 -5.57 -19.04 6.01
N GLN A 63 -6.49 -19.17 6.97
CA GLN A 63 -7.85 -19.67 6.70
C GLN A 63 -8.63 -18.75 5.75
N VAL A 64 -8.45 -17.44 5.83
CA VAL A 64 -9.08 -16.46 4.91
C VAL A 64 -8.75 -16.74 3.45
N TRP A 65 -7.53 -17.16 3.17
CA TRP A 65 -7.12 -17.50 1.81
C TRP A 65 -7.74 -18.81 1.33
N VAL A 66 -7.89 -19.80 2.22
CA VAL A 66 -8.61 -21.04 1.92
C VAL A 66 -10.05 -20.73 1.55
N ASP A 67 -10.72 -19.89 2.33
CA ASP A 67 -12.13 -19.54 2.14
C ASP A 67 -12.34 -18.71 0.85
N VAL A 68 -11.48 -17.76 0.57
CA VAL A 68 -11.53 -16.95 -0.67
C VAL A 68 -11.25 -17.81 -1.90
N CYS A 69 -10.26 -18.70 -1.87
CA CYS A 69 -10.00 -19.63 -2.97
C CYS A 69 -11.18 -20.57 -3.25
N ALA A 70 -11.85 -21.03 -2.18
CA ALA A 70 -13.05 -21.84 -2.33
C ALA A 70 -14.20 -21.04 -2.96
N ALA A 71 -14.43 -19.80 -2.50
CA ALA A 71 -15.46 -18.92 -3.05
C ALA A 71 -15.17 -18.56 -4.53
N PHE A 72 -13.92 -18.31 -4.89
CA PHE A 72 -13.52 -18.10 -6.28
C PHE A 72 -13.81 -19.32 -7.16
N THR A 73 -13.46 -20.51 -6.68
CA THR A 73 -13.72 -21.76 -7.39
C THR A 73 -15.23 -21.99 -7.57
N GLU A 74 -16.04 -21.68 -6.57
CA GLU A 74 -17.50 -21.75 -6.66
C GLU A 74 -18.06 -20.78 -7.72
N ALA A 75 -17.53 -19.56 -7.75
CA ALA A 75 -18.01 -18.50 -8.66
C ALA A 75 -17.59 -18.73 -10.12
N THR A 76 -16.42 -19.32 -10.38
CA THR A 76 -15.81 -19.37 -11.72
C THR A 76 -15.61 -20.76 -12.28
N GLY A 77 -15.56 -21.80 -11.43
CA GLY A 77 -15.17 -23.16 -11.80
C GLY A 77 -13.66 -23.37 -11.95
N ILE A 78 -12.83 -22.32 -11.82
CA ILE A 78 -11.37 -22.39 -11.83
C ILE A 78 -10.89 -22.91 -10.47
N LYS A 79 -10.05 -23.93 -10.46
CA LYS A 79 -9.50 -24.49 -9.23
C LYS A 79 -8.28 -23.70 -8.77
N VAL A 80 -8.01 -23.70 -7.47
CA VAL A 80 -6.87 -23.05 -6.86
C VAL A 80 -6.05 -24.05 -6.07
N GLU A 81 -4.76 -24.12 -6.38
CA GLU A 81 -3.73 -24.74 -5.53
C GLU A 81 -3.10 -23.62 -4.69
N LEU A 82 -3.40 -23.62 -3.39
CA LEU A 82 -2.98 -22.56 -2.48
C LEU A 82 -1.73 -22.97 -1.70
N THR A 83 -0.74 -22.09 -1.66
CA THR A 83 0.43 -22.14 -0.77
C THR A 83 0.39 -20.96 0.19
N THR A 84 0.47 -21.21 1.49
CA THR A 84 0.60 -20.16 2.52
C THR A 84 1.77 -20.44 3.43
N ASP A 85 2.55 -19.42 3.74
CA ASP A 85 3.65 -19.51 4.71
C ASP A 85 3.95 -18.13 5.30
N LYS A 86 4.48 -18.07 6.54
CA LYS A 86 4.92 -16.84 7.21
C LYS A 86 6.21 -16.30 6.60
N GLN A 87 7.01 -17.17 6.01
CA GLN A 87 8.25 -16.88 5.31
C GLN A 87 8.12 -17.29 3.84
N LEU A 88 7.06 -16.76 3.20
CA LEU A 88 6.67 -17.17 1.86
C LEU A 88 7.80 -17.01 0.84
N GLU A 89 8.68 -16.02 1.02
CA GLU A 89 9.82 -15.78 0.15
C GLU A 89 10.80 -16.97 0.13
N ASP A 90 11.00 -17.63 1.28
CA ASP A 90 11.89 -18.81 1.36
C ASP A 90 11.31 -20.00 0.59
N VAL A 91 9.97 -20.09 0.55
CA VAL A 91 9.25 -21.15 -0.18
C VAL A 91 9.31 -20.89 -1.69
N LEU A 92 9.16 -19.63 -2.12
CA LEU A 92 9.03 -19.27 -3.55
C LEU A 92 10.36 -19.07 -4.27
N THR A 93 11.39 -18.58 -3.59
CA THR A 93 12.65 -18.16 -4.26
C THR A 93 13.29 -19.28 -5.07
N GLY A 94 13.39 -20.48 -4.51
CA GLY A 94 14.01 -21.62 -5.19
C GLY A 94 13.26 -22.08 -6.44
N PRO A 95 11.95 -22.39 -6.35
CA PRO A 95 11.13 -22.71 -7.51
C PRO A 95 11.15 -21.63 -8.59
N MET A 96 10.97 -20.36 -8.24
CA MET A 96 10.94 -19.26 -9.21
C MET A 96 12.27 -19.08 -9.95
N GLN A 97 13.42 -19.30 -9.29
CA GLN A 97 14.72 -19.32 -9.94
C GLN A 97 14.86 -20.45 -10.97
N ASN A 98 14.10 -21.53 -10.82
CA ASN A 98 14.04 -22.65 -11.77
C ASN A 98 12.97 -22.47 -12.86
N GLY A 99 12.25 -21.33 -12.85
CA GLY A 99 11.19 -21.03 -13.81
C GLY A 99 9.82 -21.59 -13.43
N GLU A 100 9.64 -22.05 -12.19
CA GLU A 100 8.37 -22.54 -11.65
C GLU A 100 7.70 -21.40 -10.89
N PHE A 101 6.82 -20.67 -11.56
CA PHE A 101 6.11 -19.52 -10.98
C PHE A 101 4.73 -19.91 -10.45
N PRO A 102 4.28 -19.33 -9.31
CA PRO A 102 2.85 -19.26 -9.02
C PRO A 102 2.15 -18.34 -10.03
N ASP A 103 0.83 -18.50 -10.18
CA ASP A 103 0.05 -17.62 -11.06
C ASP A 103 -0.28 -16.30 -10.38
N VAL A 104 -0.50 -16.30 -9.05
CA VAL A 104 -0.72 -15.10 -8.25
C VAL A 104 0.09 -15.18 -6.96
N VAL A 105 0.69 -14.07 -6.56
CA VAL A 105 1.37 -13.92 -5.26
C VAL A 105 0.78 -12.75 -4.49
N HIS A 106 0.46 -12.98 -3.21
CA HIS A 106 0.15 -11.93 -2.24
C HIS A 106 1.33 -11.77 -1.28
N LEU A 107 2.02 -10.64 -1.38
CA LEU A 107 3.22 -10.35 -0.61
C LEU A 107 3.49 -8.85 -0.59
N ALA A 108 3.72 -8.28 0.61
CA ALA A 108 4.04 -6.87 0.75
C ALA A 108 5.41 -6.50 0.19
N THR A 109 5.56 -5.26 -0.25
CA THR A 109 6.86 -4.62 -0.48
C THR A 109 7.53 -4.26 0.86
N GLY A 110 8.84 -3.98 0.83
CA GLY A 110 9.60 -3.59 2.02
C GLY A 110 9.97 -4.74 2.96
N ARG A 111 9.72 -5.99 2.57
CA ARG A 111 10.08 -7.16 3.37
C ARG A 111 11.58 -7.46 3.26
N PRO A 112 12.23 -7.98 4.36
CA PRO A 112 13.69 -8.16 4.39
C PRO A 112 14.27 -9.03 3.27
N ALA A 113 13.53 -10.04 2.79
CA ALA A 113 13.99 -10.90 1.71
C ALA A 113 13.91 -10.24 0.32
N GLY A 114 13.10 -9.19 0.15
CA GLY A 114 13.04 -8.35 -1.05
C GLY A 114 12.63 -9.07 -2.33
N LEU A 115 11.83 -10.13 -2.26
CA LEU A 115 11.43 -10.91 -3.44
C LEU A 115 10.64 -10.05 -4.43
N THR A 116 9.67 -9.27 -3.95
CA THR A 116 8.88 -8.37 -4.79
C THR A 116 9.76 -7.35 -5.49
N GLU A 117 10.68 -6.71 -4.76
CA GLU A 117 11.63 -5.72 -5.30
C GLU A 117 12.59 -6.32 -6.31
N GLN A 118 13.00 -7.57 -6.13
CA GLN A 118 13.83 -8.28 -7.11
C GLN A 118 13.09 -8.47 -8.42
N LEU A 119 11.82 -8.87 -8.39
CA LEU A 119 10.99 -9.01 -9.58
C LEU A 119 10.71 -7.67 -10.25
N VAL A 120 10.46 -6.61 -9.49
CA VAL A 120 10.34 -5.24 -9.99
C VAL A 120 11.61 -4.85 -10.76
N LYS A 121 12.81 -5.01 -10.17
CA LYS A 121 14.09 -4.72 -10.83
C LYS A 121 14.31 -5.52 -12.12
N GLN A 122 13.76 -6.71 -12.23
CA GLN A 122 13.87 -7.57 -13.40
C GLN A 122 12.79 -7.29 -14.46
N ASN A 123 11.87 -6.36 -14.24
CA ASN A 123 10.65 -6.13 -15.02
C ASN A 123 9.85 -7.45 -15.21
N ALA A 124 9.75 -8.23 -14.15
CA ALA A 124 9.19 -9.58 -14.15
C ALA A 124 7.77 -9.64 -13.56
N LEU A 125 7.04 -8.51 -13.55
CA LEU A 125 5.63 -8.43 -13.18
C LEU A 125 4.74 -8.29 -14.42
N HIS A 126 3.57 -8.93 -14.39
CA HIS A 126 2.53 -8.77 -15.41
C HIS A 126 1.73 -7.48 -15.15
N PRO A 127 1.43 -6.65 -16.19
CA PRO A 127 0.63 -5.45 -16.03
C PRO A 127 -0.84 -5.77 -15.71
N LEU A 128 -1.43 -5.07 -14.73
CA LEU A 128 -2.81 -5.29 -14.30
C LEU A 128 -3.84 -4.40 -14.99
N THR A 129 -3.48 -3.71 -16.09
CA THR A 129 -4.41 -2.84 -16.84
C THR A 129 -5.67 -3.57 -17.26
N ASN A 130 -5.53 -4.80 -17.74
CA ASN A 130 -6.67 -5.63 -18.12
C ASN A 130 -7.49 -6.01 -16.88
N THR A 131 -6.85 -6.47 -15.81
CA THR A 131 -7.46 -6.83 -14.53
C THR A 131 -8.33 -5.71 -13.98
N LEU A 132 -7.81 -4.46 -13.95
CA LEU A 132 -8.55 -3.28 -13.47
C LEU A 132 -9.79 -2.99 -14.33
N SER A 133 -9.80 -3.40 -15.58
CA SER A 133 -10.91 -3.22 -16.51
C SER A 133 -11.94 -4.34 -16.49
N LEU A 134 -11.60 -5.48 -15.86
CA LEU A 134 -12.51 -6.62 -15.76
C LEU A 134 -13.72 -6.29 -14.89
N THR A 135 -14.86 -6.82 -15.27
CA THR A 135 -15.99 -6.95 -14.37
C THR A 135 -15.67 -8.03 -13.35
N ILE A 136 -15.89 -7.74 -12.09
CA ILE A 136 -15.62 -8.66 -10.98
C ILE A 136 -16.49 -9.92 -11.15
N PRO A 137 -15.92 -11.14 -11.07
CA PRO A 137 -16.69 -12.38 -11.16
C PRO A 137 -17.83 -12.43 -10.15
N GLY A 138 -19.05 -12.59 -10.67
CA GLY A 138 -20.27 -12.61 -9.86
C GLY A 138 -20.92 -11.24 -9.63
N GLU A 139 -20.34 -10.16 -10.12
CA GLU A 139 -20.84 -8.78 -9.96
C GLU A 139 -21.05 -8.06 -11.29
N THR A 140 -21.49 -6.79 -11.24
CA THR A 140 -21.71 -5.94 -12.44
C THR A 140 -20.76 -4.75 -12.52
N VAL A 141 -19.91 -4.57 -11.51
CA VAL A 141 -18.95 -3.46 -11.40
C VAL A 141 -17.54 -3.91 -11.80
N LYS A 142 -16.73 -2.96 -12.23
CA LYS A 142 -15.33 -3.22 -12.55
C LYS A 142 -14.43 -3.08 -11.31
N VAL A 143 -13.27 -3.74 -11.35
CA VAL A 143 -12.27 -3.64 -10.30
C VAL A 143 -11.89 -2.18 -10.04
N SER A 144 -11.59 -1.41 -11.10
CA SER A 144 -11.21 0.00 -11.00
C SER A 144 -12.29 0.92 -10.42
N GLU A 145 -13.55 0.50 -10.44
CA GLU A 145 -14.67 1.27 -9.88
C GLU A 145 -14.86 1.01 -8.39
N LYS A 146 -14.28 -0.08 -7.86
CA LYS A 146 -14.33 -0.43 -6.44
C LYS A 146 -13.15 0.07 -5.62
N ILE A 147 -11.97 0.16 -6.22
CA ILE A 147 -10.76 0.56 -5.49
C ILE A 147 -10.83 2.05 -5.14
N ALA A 148 -10.53 2.40 -3.89
CA ALA A 148 -10.47 3.78 -3.44
C ALA A 148 -9.38 4.59 -4.17
N GLY A 149 -9.60 5.91 -4.33
CA GLY A 149 -8.66 6.79 -5.03
C GLY A 149 -7.30 6.87 -4.36
N GLY A 150 -6.22 6.91 -5.16
CA GLY A 150 -4.84 6.95 -4.72
C GLY A 150 -4.18 5.57 -4.59
N PHE A 151 -4.95 4.48 -4.57
CA PHE A 151 -4.40 3.14 -4.40
C PHE A 151 -3.85 2.51 -5.69
N THR A 152 -4.22 3.01 -6.86
CA THR A 152 -3.79 2.45 -8.16
C THR A 152 -2.82 3.33 -8.94
N ASP A 153 -2.55 4.55 -8.46
CA ASP A 153 -1.79 5.58 -9.16
C ASP A 153 -0.56 6.09 -8.35
N ASN A 154 0.02 5.23 -7.53
CA ASN A 154 1.22 5.52 -6.74
C ASN A 154 2.43 4.68 -7.18
N ASN A 155 3.63 5.10 -6.77
CA ASN A 155 4.88 4.48 -7.18
C ASN A 155 5.14 3.06 -6.62
N ILE A 156 4.37 2.62 -5.60
CA ILE A 156 4.46 1.25 -5.10
C ILE A 156 3.80 0.31 -6.10
N VAL A 157 2.57 0.61 -6.51
CA VAL A 157 1.79 -0.26 -7.41
C VAL A 157 2.13 -0.06 -8.90
N ALA A 158 2.71 1.10 -9.26
CA ALA A 158 3.18 1.46 -10.60
C ALA A 158 4.70 1.72 -10.60
N PRO A 159 5.54 0.71 -10.32
CA PRO A 159 6.94 0.91 -9.99
C PRO A 159 7.84 1.30 -11.17
N TYR A 160 7.35 1.22 -12.41
CA TYR A 160 8.17 1.49 -13.59
C TYR A 160 8.01 2.92 -14.15
N GLY A 161 7.16 3.75 -13.54
CA GLY A 161 6.96 5.13 -13.97
C GLY A 161 6.27 5.29 -15.34
N ASP A 162 5.66 4.22 -15.85
CA ASP A 162 4.95 4.17 -17.13
C ASP A 162 3.42 4.43 -16.99
N GLY A 163 2.96 4.70 -15.77
CA GLY A 163 1.54 4.91 -15.46
C GLY A 163 0.70 3.63 -15.47
N VAL A 164 1.34 2.46 -15.49
CA VAL A 164 0.67 1.17 -15.47
C VAL A 164 0.75 0.55 -14.09
N THR A 165 -0.38 0.07 -13.58
CA THR A 165 -0.45 -0.68 -12.32
C THR A 165 0.01 -2.12 -12.54
N TYR A 166 0.96 -2.58 -11.71
CA TYR A 166 1.50 -3.95 -11.72
C TYR A 166 1.22 -4.72 -10.45
N MET A 167 0.90 -4.01 -9.37
CA MET A 167 0.55 -4.63 -8.09
C MET A 167 -0.84 -4.17 -7.65
N ALA A 168 -1.70 -5.12 -7.35
CA ALA A 168 -3.05 -4.88 -6.86
C ALA A 168 -3.00 -4.53 -5.37
N PRO A 169 -3.53 -3.36 -4.93
CA PRO A 169 -3.55 -3.00 -3.51
C PRO A 169 -4.48 -3.93 -2.73
N MET A 170 -3.96 -4.54 -1.67
CA MET A 170 -4.69 -5.47 -0.84
C MET A 170 -4.98 -4.89 0.54
N PHE A 171 -4.65 -5.59 1.60
CA PHE A 171 -4.98 -5.18 2.95
C PHE A 171 -4.24 -3.92 3.36
N TYR A 172 -4.94 -2.99 3.99
CA TYR A 172 -4.39 -1.70 4.38
C TYR A 172 -4.76 -1.32 5.82
N SER A 173 -3.96 -0.43 6.39
CA SER A 173 -4.20 0.18 7.69
C SER A 173 -4.05 1.69 7.54
N PRO A 174 -5.14 2.46 7.60
CA PRO A 174 -5.06 3.91 7.50
C PRO A 174 -4.37 4.50 8.73
N CYS A 175 -3.54 5.52 8.48
CA CYS A 175 -2.92 6.36 9.50
C CYS A 175 -3.54 7.74 9.43
N GLY A 176 -3.71 8.38 10.59
CA GLY A 176 -4.29 9.70 10.65
C GLY A 176 -3.89 10.44 11.92
N LEU A 177 -4.55 11.53 12.18
CA LEU A 177 -4.46 12.27 13.43
C LEU A 177 -5.50 11.75 14.39
N PHE A 178 -5.06 11.07 15.43
CA PHE A 178 -5.91 10.54 16.49
C PHE A 178 -6.14 11.55 17.58
N TYR A 179 -7.36 11.58 18.14
CA TYR A 179 -7.78 12.54 19.17
C TYR A 179 -8.81 11.92 20.11
N ASN A 180 -9.08 12.58 21.24
CA ASN A 180 -10.18 12.20 22.14
C ASN A 180 -11.49 12.82 21.67
N ALA A 181 -12.36 12.04 21.03
CA ALA A 181 -13.65 12.50 20.51
C ALA A 181 -14.59 12.98 21.63
N LYS A 182 -14.49 12.43 22.84
CA LYS A 182 -15.29 12.89 24.00
C LYS A 182 -14.89 14.30 24.44
N LEU A 183 -13.59 14.62 24.43
CA LEU A 183 -13.14 15.98 24.74
C LEU A 183 -13.72 16.99 23.73
N PHE A 184 -13.71 16.66 22.44
CA PHE A 184 -14.26 17.53 21.40
C PHE A 184 -15.77 17.74 21.58
N GLU A 185 -16.51 16.66 21.88
CA GLU A 185 -17.94 16.72 22.17
C GLU A 185 -18.22 17.63 23.39
N ASP A 186 -17.52 17.42 24.51
CA ASP A 186 -17.71 18.16 25.77
C ASP A 186 -17.38 19.65 25.64
N LYS A 187 -16.37 19.99 24.81
CA LYS A 187 -15.97 21.37 24.55
C LYS A 187 -16.76 22.03 23.42
N GLY A 188 -17.53 21.28 22.66
CA GLY A 188 -18.18 21.77 21.45
C GLY A 188 -17.16 22.19 20.37
N TRP A 189 -16.00 21.54 20.35
CA TRP A 189 -14.97 21.77 19.34
C TRP A 189 -15.26 20.93 18.10
N GLU A 190 -15.02 21.52 16.93
CA GLU A 190 -15.11 20.82 15.65
C GLU A 190 -13.73 20.29 15.26
N VAL A 191 -13.72 19.15 14.57
CA VAL A 191 -12.47 18.59 14.05
C VAL A 191 -12.00 19.43 12.86
N PRO A 192 -10.77 19.98 12.87
CA PRO A 192 -10.28 20.84 11.82
C PRO A 192 -10.20 20.15 10.46
N THR A 193 -10.66 20.82 9.42
CA THR A 193 -10.56 20.38 8.01
C THR A 193 -9.49 21.17 7.25
N THR A 194 -9.07 22.31 7.79
CA THR A 194 -8.03 23.17 7.25
C THR A 194 -6.95 23.46 8.30
N TRP A 195 -5.77 23.85 7.86
CA TRP A 195 -4.69 24.23 8.78
C TRP A 195 -4.97 25.53 9.54
N ASP A 196 -5.75 26.46 8.97
CA ASP A 196 -6.16 27.66 9.71
C ASP A 196 -7.08 27.31 10.88
N GLU A 197 -8.01 26.39 10.68
CA GLU A 197 -8.86 25.85 11.76
C GLU A 197 -8.02 25.09 12.80
N MET A 198 -7.01 24.30 12.34
CA MET A 198 -6.09 23.57 13.20
C MET A 198 -5.33 24.52 14.13
N TRP A 199 -4.80 25.62 13.61
CA TRP A 199 -4.08 26.62 14.41
C TRP A 199 -5.01 27.35 15.38
N ALA A 200 -6.21 27.74 14.93
CA ALA A 200 -7.20 28.37 15.78
C ALA A 200 -7.63 27.48 16.95
N LEU A 201 -7.81 26.19 16.69
CA LEU A 201 -8.10 25.20 17.74
C LEU A 201 -6.91 25.05 18.70
N GLY A 202 -5.68 25.04 18.17
CA GLY A 202 -4.46 25.01 18.99
C GLY A 202 -4.35 26.17 19.96
N ASP A 203 -4.69 27.38 19.51
CA ASP A 203 -4.70 28.57 20.36
C ASP A 203 -5.80 28.49 21.45
N LEU A 204 -6.97 27.95 21.12
CA LEU A 204 -8.05 27.70 22.09
C LEU A 204 -7.63 26.67 23.15
N ALA A 205 -7.03 25.55 22.70
CA ALA A 205 -6.57 24.49 23.60
C ALA A 205 -5.42 24.93 24.50
N ALA A 206 -4.49 25.74 23.98
CA ALA A 206 -3.38 26.30 24.74
C ALA A 206 -3.85 27.20 25.89
N ALA A 207 -4.98 27.94 25.73
CA ALA A 207 -5.59 28.74 26.80
C ALA A 207 -6.11 27.86 27.95
N GLU A 208 -6.35 26.58 27.73
CA GLU A 208 -6.74 25.59 28.73
C GLU A 208 -5.57 24.71 29.21
N GLY A 209 -4.35 24.96 28.70
CA GLY A 209 -3.13 24.21 29.05
C GLY A 209 -2.95 22.91 28.26
N ILE A 210 -3.71 22.72 27.16
CA ILE A 210 -3.64 21.53 26.29
C ILE A 210 -2.80 21.87 25.08
N ALA A 211 -1.79 21.05 24.75
CA ALA A 211 -1.02 21.21 23.53
C ALA A 211 -1.84 20.76 22.30
N LEU A 212 -1.58 21.36 21.14
CA LEU A 212 -2.24 20.92 19.91
C LEU A 212 -1.77 19.52 19.47
N PHE A 213 -0.49 19.23 19.66
CA PHE A 213 0.14 18.10 19.01
C PHE A 213 1.11 17.34 19.91
N THR A 214 1.19 16.05 19.72
CA THR A 214 2.26 15.15 20.19
C THR A 214 2.51 14.10 19.12
N TYR A 215 3.56 13.30 19.25
CA TYR A 215 3.80 12.14 18.38
C TYR A 215 4.46 11.02 19.20
N PRO A 216 4.17 9.74 18.91
CA PRO A 216 4.68 8.61 19.70
C PRO A 216 6.21 8.51 19.64
N THR A 217 6.76 8.45 18.43
CA THR A 217 8.20 8.47 18.15
C THR A 217 8.45 9.24 16.86
N ALA A 218 9.69 9.68 16.63
CA ALA A 218 10.08 10.22 15.35
C ALA A 218 9.87 9.22 14.19
N GLY A 219 9.86 7.91 14.46
CA GLY A 219 9.55 6.87 13.48
C GLY A 219 8.09 6.93 12.98
N TYR A 220 7.12 7.17 13.86
CA TYR A 220 5.71 7.32 13.47
C TYR A 220 5.39 8.67 12.83
N TYR A 221 6.34 9.59 12.88
CA TYR A 221 6.23 10.87 12.21
C TYR A 221 6.30 10.75 10.67
N ASP A 222 6.81 9.65 10.17
CA ASP A 222 6.89 9.35 8.73
C ASP A 222 5.49 9.35 8.09
N ALA A 223 4.54 8.63 8.67
CA ALA A 223 3.17 8.56 8.18
C ALA A 223 2.50 9.95 8.12
N PHE A 224 2.74 10.79 9.13
CA PHE A 224 2.26 12.17 9.15
C PHE A 224 2.95 13.02 8.08
N MET A 225 4.29 12.96 7.99
CA MET A 225 5.05 13.75 7.02
C MET A 225 4.70 13.38 5.58
N PHE A 226 4.50 12.11 5.28
CA PHE A 226 4.08 11.66 3.95
C PHE A 226 2.68 12.16 3.57
N ALA A 227 1.73 12.10 4.51
CA ALA A 227 0.40 12.67 4.31
C ALA A 227 0.46 14.20 4.15
N LEU A 228 1.29 14.88 4.95
CA LEU A 228 1.47 16.33 4.88
C LEU A 228 2.09 16.79 3.55
N MET A 229 3.12 16.11 3.06
CA MET A 229 3.71 16.38 1.74
C MET A 229 2.65 16.28 0.63
N ASN A 230 1.85 15.20 0.65
CA ASN A 230 0.77 15.05 -0.31
C ASN A 230 -0.34 16.11 -0.15
N ALA A 231 -0.66 16.51 1.09
CA ALA A 231 -1.64 17.57 1.35
C ALA A 231 -1.17 18.95 0.87
N ILE A 232 0.14 19.20 0.84
CA ILE A 232 0.74 20.47 0.38
C ILE A 232 0.82 20.52 -1.15
N GLY A 233 1.41 19.53 -1.79
CA GLY A 233 1.74 19.58 -3.22
C GLY A 233 1.37 18.33 -4.02
N GLY A 234 0.55 17.46 -3.45
CA GLY A 234 0.11 16.22 -4.11
C GLY A 234 1.23 15.18 -4.30
N PRO A 235 0.93 14.11 -5.04
CA PRO A 235 1.87 13.02 -5.29
C PRO A 235 3.16 13.45 -6.02
N GLU A 236 3.10 14.46 -6.87
CA GLU A 236 4.28 14.96 -7.59
C GLU A 236 5.30 15.55 -6.62
N PHE A 237 4.86 16.41 -5.69
CA PHE A 237 5.73 16.96 -4.67
C PHE A 237 6.25 15.88 -3.71
N PHE A 238 5.38 14.98 -3.26
CA PHE A 238 5.79 13.85 -2.44
C PHE A 238 6.89 13.03 -3.12
N ASN A 239 6.72 12.69 -4.41
CA ASN A 239 7.72 11.95 -5.17
C ASN A 239 9.03 12.74 -5.31
N SER A 240 8.98 14.05 -5.56
CA SER A 240 10.19 14.88 -5.70
C SER A 240 11.05 14.86 -4.42
N ILE A 241 10.42 14.89 -3.24
CA ILE A 241 11.15 14.80 -1.96
C ILE A 241 11.68 13.38 -1.74
N THR A 242 10.84 12.34 -1.97
CA THR A 242 11.19 10.96 -1.64
C THR A 242 12.16 10.32 -2.62
N THR A 243 12.31 10.87 -3.82
CA THR A 243 13.35 10.51 -4.79
C THR A 243 14.55 11.48 -4.78
N TYR A 244 14.59 12.38 -3.81
CA TYR A 244 15.69 13.34 -3.59
C TYR A 244 15.95 14.26 -4.78
N GLU A 245 14.91 14.69 -5.48
CA GLU A 245 15.04 15.57 -6.66
C GLU A 245 15.73 16.87 -6.31
N GLU A 246 16.59 17.36 -7.22
CA GLU A 246 17.32 18.60 -7.02
C GLU A 246 16.37 19.80 -6.95
N GLY A 247 16.51 20.61 -5.92
CA GLY A 247 15.67 21.79 -5.72
C GLY A 247 14.30 21.51 -5.11
N ALA A 248 13.90 20.26 -4.86
CA ALA A 248 12.60 19.94 -4.27
C ALA A 248 12.34 20.69 -2.95
N TRP A 249 13.34 20.78 -2.08
CA TRP A 249 13.27 21.56 -0.83
C TRP A 249 13.29 23.07 -1.01
N ASP A 250 13.70 23.58 -2.19
CA ASP A 250 13.69 25.00 -2.54
C ASP A 250 12.43 25.43 -3.30
N SER A 251 11.58 24.49 -3.69
CA SER A 251 10.29 24.74 -4.31
C SER A 251 9.33 25.48 -3.36
N ALA A 252 8.25 26.02 -3.89
CA ALA A 252 7.23 26.67 -3.05
C ALA A 252 6.61 25.69 -2.06
N GLU A 253 6.38 24.46 -2.49
CA GLU A 253 5.85 23.36 -1.67
C GLU A 253 6.87 22.92 -0.60
N GLY A 254 8.16 22.83 -0.95
CA GLY A 254 9.25 22.53 -0.01
C GLY A 254 9.38 23.57 1.09
N GLN A 255 9.29 24.86 0.73
CA GLN A 255 9.29 25.94 1.72
C GLN A 255 8.01 25.91 2.59
N ALA A 256 6.84 25.64 2.01
CA ALA A 256 5.61 25.49 2.77
C ALA A 256 5.67 24.32 3.77
N LEU A 257 6.30 23.19 3.37
CA LEU A 257 6.54 22.07 4.30
C LEU A 257 7.43 22.49 5.48
N LEU A 258 8.54 23.18 5.22
CA LEU A 258 9.45 23.65 6.27
C LEU A 258 8.74 24.65 7.23
N GLU A 259 7.97 25.59 6.70
CA GLU A 259 7.17 26.54 7.50
C GLU A 259 6.15 25.80 8.37
N MET A 260 5.47 24.76 7.81
CA MET A 260 4.49 23.96 8.52
C MET A 260 5.14 23.18 9.66
N LEU A 261 6.25 22.50 9.42
CA LEU A 261 6.99 21.74 10.43
C LEU A 261 7.49 22.67 11.56
N ASN A 262 8.03 23.84 11.21
CA ASN A 262 8.49 24.83 12.19
C ASN A 262 7.34 25.33 13.08
N LYS A 263 6.20 25.64 12.46
CA LYS A 263 5.03 26.09 13.20
C LYS A 263 4.49 24.97 14.10
N LEU A 264 4.35 23.75 13.58
CA LEU A 264 3.83 22.60 14.35
C LEU A 264 4.74 22.28 15.56
N ALA A 265 6.07 22.42 15.40
CA ALA A 265 7.00 22.24 16.52
C ALA A 265 6.66 23.15 17.71
N THR A 266 6.21 24.39 17.47
CA THR A 266 5.80 25.33 18.53
C THR A 266 4.47 24.98 19.21
N TYR A 267 3.63 24.17 18.55
CA TYR A 267 2.34 23.68 19.08
C TYR A 267 2.44 22.27 19.68
N THR A 268 3.62 21.63 19.57
CA THR A 268 3.87 20.28 20.09
C THR A 268 4.15 20.33 21.59
N HIS A 269 3.60 19.38 22.36
CA HIS A 269 3.82 19.30 23.79
C HIS A 269 5.31 19.15 24.12
N ALA A 270 5.82 19.98 25.04
CA ALA A 270 7.25 20.10 25.32
C ALA A 270 7.92 18.82 25.84
N SER A 271 7.17 17.90 26.44
CA SER A 271 7.70 16.61 26.91
C SER A 271 7.82 15.57 25.79
N THR A 272 7.22 15.81 24.62
CA THR A 272 7.18 14.82 23.52
C THR A 272 8.57 14.31 23.12
N PRO A 273 9.59 15.14 22.86
CA PRO A 273 10.91 14.66 22.44
C PRO A 273 11.59 13.74 23.45
N ALA A 274 11.43 14.02 24.75
CA ALA A 274 12.05 13.23 25.81
C ALA A 274 11.44 11.82 25.94
N GLN A 275 10.24 11.62 25.45
CA GLN A 275 9.47 10.37 25.51
C GLN A 275 9.34 9.67 24.15
N ALA A 276 9.76 10.33 23.07
CA ALA A 276 9.67 9.83 21.69
C ALA A 276 10.72 8.75 21.38
N ASN A 277 10.72 7.66 22.12
CA ASN A 277 11.66 6.55 22.00
C ASN A 277 10.96 5.20 22.21
N ASN A 278 11.60 4.11 21.83
CA ASN A 278 11.03 2.76 21.85
C ASN A 278 10.58 2.25 23.24
N GLN A 279 11.01 2.88 24.32
CA GLN A 279 10.63 2.49 25.69
C GLN A 279 9.46 3.30 26.22
N ASP A 280 9.33 4.57 25.81
CA ASP A 280 8.44 5.55 26.41
C ASP A 280 7.33 6.05 25.48
N PHE A 281 7.31 5.61 24.20
CA PHE A 281 6.38 6.12 23.16
C PHE A 281 4.91 6.07 23.58
N THR A 282 4.51 5.07 24.35
CA THR A 282 3.14 4.96 24.88
C THR A 282 2.78 6.10 25.85
N LYS A 283 3.77 6.77 26.45
CA LYS A 283 3.52 7.98 27.26
C LYS A 283 3.01 9.13 26.40
N ASN A 284 3.57 9.28 25.19
CA ASN A 284 3.09 10.29 24.23
C ASN A 284 1.69 9.94 23.72
N GLN A 285 1.39 8.65 23.49
CA GLN A 285 0.03 8.21 23.15
C GLN A 285 -0.96 8.50 24.29
N LEU A 286 -0.54 8.27 25.53
CA LEU A 286 -1.36 8.56 26.70
C LEU A 286 -1.70 10.05 26.84
N MET A 287 -0.85 10.98 26.38
CA MET A 287 -1.15 12.42 26.42
C MET A 287 -2.46 12.79 25.70
N VAL A 288 -2.78 12.12 24.59
CA VAL A 288 -4.08 12.33 23.92
C VAL A 288 -5.22 11.77 24.75
N MET A 289 -5.01 10.63 25.39
CA MET A 289 -6.03 9.99 26.22
C MET A 289 -6.30 10.79 27.50
N THR A 290 -5.29 11.43 28.08
CA THR A 290 -5.39 12.29 29.28
C THR A 290 -5.69 13.74 28.99
N ASN A 291 -5.85 14.10 27.71
CA ASN A 291 -6.10 15.47 27.25
C ASN A 291 -4.95 16.46 27.51
N ASP A 292 -3.71 15.98 27.58
CA ASP A 292 -2.51 16.83 27.62
C ASP A 292 -2.14 17.34 26.21
N ALA A 293 -2.55 16.60 25.16
CA ALA A 293 -2.45 16.99 23.77
C ALA A 293 -3.74 16.62 23.00
N LEU A 294 -4.07 17.40 21.96
CA LEU A 294 -5.27 17.15 21.15
C LEU A 294 -5.06 16.05 20.14
N PHE A 295 -3.99 16.13 19.34
CA PHE A 295 -3.75 15.23 18.22
C PHE A 295 -2.40 14.53 18.30
N MET A 296 -2.37 13.31 17.77
CA MET A 296 -1.12 12.62 17.45
C MET A 296 -1.25 11.81 16.16
N PRO A 297 -0.21 11.73 15.34
CA PRO A 297 -0.17 10.80 14.21
C PRO A 297 -0.05 9.36 14.72
N ASN A 298 -0.87 8.48 14.19
CA ASN A 298 -0.80 7.03 14.47
C ASN A 298 -1.55 6.25 13.39
N GLY A 299 -1.61 4.93 13.53
CA GLY A 299 -2.41 4.04 12.72
C GLY A 299 -3.47 3.31 13.55
N THR A 300 -4.32 2.55 12.89
CA THR A 300 -5.46 1.83 13.51
C THR A 300 -5.05 0.82 14.58
N TRP A 301 -3.78 0.44 14.66
CA TRP A 301 -3.22 -0.44 15.72
C TRP A 301 -3.19 0.20 17.10
N ILE A 302 -3.34 1.54 17.23
CA ILE A 302 -3.30 2.25 18.51
C ILE A 302 -4.33 1.74 19.51
N THR A 303 -5.49 1.33 19.04
CA THR A 303 -6.58 0.82 19.88
C THR A 303 -6.13 -0.42 20.66
N GLY A 304 -5.38 -1.31 19.99
CA GLY A 304 -4.77 -2.50 20.62
C GLY A 304 -3.61 -2.14 21.55
N GLU A 305 -2.73 -1.23 21.12
CA GLU A 305 -1.58 -0.79 21.94
C GLU A 305 -2.00 -0.13 23.26
N MET A 306 -3.08 0.64 23.23
CA MET A 306 -3.54 1.42 24.37
C MET A 306 -4.74 0.81 25.12
N ALA A 307 -5.18 -0.40 24.77
CA ALA A 307 -6.32 -1.06 25.38
C ALA A 307 -6.18 -1.16 26.92
N GLY A 308 -4.99 -1.49 27.43
CA GLY A 308 -4.74 -1.57 28.86
C GLY A 308 -4.78 -0.21 29.57
N ALA A 309 -4.47 0.89 28.86
CA ALA A 309 -4.55 2.23 29.44
C ALA A 309 -6.01 2.71 29.59
N LEU A 310 -6.90 2.29 28.69
CA LEU A 310 -8.33 2.62 28.77
C LEU A 310 -8.97 2.11 30.06
N GLU A 311 -8.55 0.97 30.59
CA GLU A 311 -9.10 0.38 31.83
C GLU A 311 -8.82 1.24 33.08
N THR A 312 -7.79 2.08 33.03
CA THR A 312 -7.32 2.87 34.18
C THR A 312 -7.50 4.38 33.98
N LEU A 313 -8.06 4.78 32.84
CA LEU A 313 -8.25 6.18 32.50
C LEU A 313 -9.32 6.81 33.41
N GLU A 314 -9.04 8.01 33.95
CA GLU A 314 -9.95 8.70 34.89
C GLU A 314 -10.97 9.59 34.17
N ASN A 315 -10.67 10.09 32.97
CA ASN A 315 -11.54 10.91 32.15
C ASN A 315 -12.32 10.10 31.12
N GLU A 316 -13.42 10.65 30.61
CA GLU A 316 -14.14 10.06 29.49
C GLU A 316 -13.29 10.13 28.21
N PHE A 317 -13.30 9.05 27.46
CA PHE A 317 -12.48 8.91 26.26
C PHE A 317 -13.19 8.07 25.18
N ALA A 318 -13.06 8.51 23.96
CA ALA A 318 -13.37 7.72 22.77
C ALA A 318 -12.38 8.09 21.67
N TRP A 319 -11.87 7.10 20.96
CA TRP A 319 -11.00 7.37 19.82
C TRP A 319 -11.75 8.14 18.73
N GLY A 320 -11.12 9.19 18.24
CA GLY A 320 -11.43 9.87 17.00
C GLY A 320 -10.21 9.81 16.07
N MET A 321 -10.42 9.79 14.76
CA MET A 321 -9.36 9.88 13.76
C MET A 321 -9.78 10.80 12.63
N THR A 322 -8.87 11.62 12.15
CA THR A 322 -9.06 12.48 10.98
C THR A 322 -7.84 12.42 10.07
N ALA A 323 -8.03 12.72 8.78
CA ALA A 323 -6.93 12.90 7.85
C ALA A 323 -6.08 14.12 8.20
N VAL A 324 -4.87 14.21 7.67
CA VAL A 324 -4.08 15.44 7.67
C VAL A 324 -4.85 16.47 6.84
N PRO A 325 -5.18 17.65 7.41
CA PRO A 325 -5.97 18.67 6.73
C PRO A 325 -5.35 19.10 5.41
N ALA A 326 -6.20 19.47 4.46
CA ALA A 326 -5.74 20.01 3.19
C ALA A 326 -4.93 21.30 3.39
N ALA A 327 -3.74 21.34 2.80
CA ALA A 327 -2.98 22.57 2.60
C ALA A 327 -3.00 23.01 1.13
N GLY A 328 -3.44 22.12 0.23
CA GLY A 328 -3.69 22.30 -1.18
C GLY A 328 -5.09 21.84 -1.55
N GLU A 329 -5.20 20.86 -2.46
CA GLU A 329 -6.48 20.46 -3.04
C GLU A 329 -7.33 19.52 -2.17
N ALA A 330 -6.70 18.65 -1.37
CA ALA A 330 -7.39 17.60 -0.63
C ALA A 330 -6.70 17.26 0.69
N PRO A 331 -7.44 16.73 1.69
CA PRO A 331 -6.85 16.07 2.84
C PRO A 331 -6.24 14.73 2.42
N TYR A 332 -5.21 14.30 3.15
CA TYR A 332 -4.54 13.04 2.91
C TYR A 332 -4.41 12.20 4.18
N SER A 333 -4.47 10.89 4.01
CA SER A 333 -4.20 9.90 5.03
C SER A 333 -3.16 8.91 4.49
N PHE A 334 -2.07 8.73 5.20
CA PHE A 334 -1.09 7.70 4.86
C PHE A 334 -1.66 6.33 5.18
N CYS A 335 -1.29 5.31 4.42
CA CYS A 335 -1.61 3.94 4.78
C CYS A 335 -0.46 2.98 4.45
N TRP A 336 -0.31 2.01 5.32
CA TRP A 336 0.44 0.80 5.01
C TRP A 336 -0.49 -0.16 4.30
N PHE A 337 -0.01 -0.82 3.24
CA PHE A 337 -0.81 -1.80 2.52
C PHE A 337 0.03 -2.93 1.94
N GLU A 338 -0.61 -4.08 1.81
CA GLU A 338 -0.05 -5.26 1.17
C GLU A 338 -0.48 -5.28 -0.30
N GLN A 339 0.19 -6.07 -1.12
CA GLN A 339 -0.07 -6.13 -2.55
C GLN A 339 -0.25 -7.58 -3.03
N ALA A 340 -1.03 -7.74 -4.09
CA ALA A 340 -1.05 -8.97 -4.88
C ALA A 340 -0.53 -8.66 -6.29
N TRP A 341 0.22 -9.59 -6.87
CA TRP A 341 0.79 -9.43 -8.19
C TRP A 341 0.87 -10.75 -8.96
N ILE A 342 0.97 -10.65 -10.27
CA ILE A 342 1.08 -11.76 -11.20
C ILE A 342 2.51 -11.75 -11.73
N PRO A 343 3.32 -12.83 -11.55
CA PRO A 343 4.62 -12.92 -12.18
C PRO A 343 4.48 -12.95 -13.71
N ALA A 344 5.38 -12.30 -14.44
CA ALA A 344 5.39 -12.37 -15.91
C ALA A 344 5.60 -13.78 -16.45
N GLY A 345 6.15 -14.69 -15.62
CA GLY A 345 6.34 -16.10 -15.96
C GLY A 345 5.19 -17.03 -15.56
N ALA A 346 4.04 -16.49 -15.10
CA ALA A 346 2.86 -17.27 -14.76
C ALA A 346 2.30 -18.01 -15.99
N GLU A 347 1.79 -19.22 -15.79
CA GLU A 347 1.30 -20.07 -16.89
C GLU A 347 -0.16 -19.75 -17.26
N HIS A 348 -0.99 -19.28 -16.31
CA HIS A 348 -2.43 -19.11 -16.48
C HIS A 348 -2.83 -17.62 -16.26
N ILE A 349 -2.26 -16.72 -17.08
CA ILE A 349 -2.45 -15.26 -16.92
C ILE A 349 -3.92 -14.84 -16.88
N ALA A 350 -4.75 -15.37 -17.81
CA ALA A 350 -6.15 -14.95 -17.90
C ALA A 350 -6.98 -15.38 -16.65
N GLU A 351 -6.69 -16.53 -16.10
CA GLU A 351 -7.32 -17.04 -14.88
C GLU A 351 -6.76 -16.34 -13.64
N ALA A 352 -5.47 -16.01 -13.63
CA ALA A 352 -4.83 -15.20 -12.60
C ALA A 352 -5.43 -13.79 -12.52
N GLU A 353 -5.66 -13.14 -13.67
CA GLU A 353 -6.35 -11.85 -13.74
C GLU A 353 -7.78 -11.93 -13.19
N GLN A 354 -8.52 -13.01 -13.49
CA GLN A 354 -9.85 -13.25 -12.92
C GLN A 354 -9.79 -13.47 -11.40
N PHE A 355 -8.76 -14.18 -10.90
CA PHE A 355 -8.58 -14.35 -9.46
C PHE A 355 -8.29 -13.01 -8.77
N VAL A 356 -7.36 -12.21 -9.30
CA VAL A 356 -7.07 -10.88 -8.75
C VAL A 356 -8.32 -9.99 -8.81
N ALA A 357 -9.11 -10.04 -9.89
CA ALA A 357 -10.37 -9.32 -9.96
C ALA A 357 -11.37 -9.78 -8.88
N PHE A 358 -11.48 -11.10 -8.65
CA PHE A 358 -12.37 -11.67 -7.63
C PHE A 358 -11.97 -11.26 -6.20
N LEU A 359 -10.69 -11.04 -5.94
CA LEU A 359 -10.24 -10.53 -4.62
C LEU A 359 -10.95 -9.23 -4.21
N TYR A 360 -11.47 -8.44 -5.16
CA TYR A 360 -12.25 -7.23 -4.90
C TYR A 360 -13.76 -7.43 -4.89
N SER A 361 -14.24 -8.69 -4.94
CA SER A 361 -15.69 -8.97 -4.82
C SER A 361 -16.20 -8.69 -3.41
N ASP A 362 -17.49 -8.36 -3.28
CA ASP A 362 -18.14 -8.24 -1.97
C ASP A 362 -17.95 -9.51 -1.14
N LYS A 363 -17.99 -10.67 -1.81
CA LYS A 363 -17.78 -11.95 -1.13
C LYS A 363 -16.37 -12.11 -0.56
N ALA A 364 -15.35 -11.73 -1.31
CA ALA A 364 -13.96 -11.75 -0.81
C ALA A 364 -13.77 -10.72 0.30
N ALA A 365 -14.33 -9.51 0.15
CA ALA A 365 -14.25 -8.46 1.15
C ALA A 365 -14.89 -8.86 2.48
N GLU A 366 -16.06 -9.50 2.48
CA GLU A 366 -16.69 -10.06 3.68
C GLU A 366 -15.78 -11.08 4.39
N ILE A 367 -15.18 -12.01 3.64
CA ILE A 367 -14.28 -13.04 4.19
C ILE A 367 -13.07 -12.37 4.83
N PHE A 368 -12.40 -11.45 4.12
CA PHE A 368 -11.22 -10.78 4.61
C PHE A 368 -11.53 -9.89 5.81
N ALA A 369 -12.57 -9.06 5.75
CA ALA A 369 -12.96 -8.17 6.84
C ALA A 369 -13.30 -8.93 8.12
N SER A 370 -13.93 -10.10 8.01
CA SER A 370 -14.25 -10.96 9.17
C SER A 370 -13.02 -11.42 9.95
N ALA A 371 -11.85 -11.44 9.32
CA ALA A 371 -10.55 -11.78 9.93
C ALA A 371 -9.68 -10.57 10.23
N GLY A 372 -10.18 -9.35 10.03
CA GLY A 372 -9.43 -8.13 10.28
C GLY A 372 -8.51 -7.69 9.14
N ALA A 373 -8.66 -8.26 7.95
CA ALA A 373 -7.90 -7.90 6.75
C ALA A 373 -8.76 -7.00 5.85
N MET A 374 -8.65 -5.68 6.00
CA MET A 374 -9.46 -4.70 5.29
C MET A 374 -8.84 -4.34 3.94
N GLN A 375 -9.67 -4.37 2.89
CA GLN A 375 -9.26 -3.99 1.54
C GLN A 375 -9.57 -2.52 1.25
N PRO A 376 -8.76 -1.84 0.40
CA PRO A 376 -8.97 -0.43 0.04
C PRO A 376 -10.08 -0.28 -1.01
N ILE A 377 -11.28 -0.73 -0.68
CA ILE A 377 -12.46 -0.61 -1.53
C ILE A 377 -13.43 0.41 -0.95
N LEU A 378 -14.13 1.12 -1.85
CA LEU A 378 -15.20 2.03 -1.46
C LEU A 378 -16.30 1.28 -0.72
N GLY A 379 -16.79 1.86 0.37
CA GLY A 379 -17.82 1.26 1.20
C GLY A 379 -17.36 0.13 2.12
N ILE A 380 -16.05 -0.12 2.27
CA ILE A 380 -15.54 -1.15 3.19
C ILE A 380 -16.02 -0.91 4.63
N ALA A 381 -16.20 0.35 5.03
CA ALA A 381 -16.68 0.71 6.35
C ALA A 381 -18.08 0.15 6.67
N ASP A 382 -18.92 -0.05 5.66
CA ASP A 382 -20.27 -0.63 5.82
C ASP A 382 -20.24 -2.11 6.25
N MET A 383 -19.10 -2.77 6.09
CA MET A 383 -18.86 -4.17 6.48
C MET A 383 -18.25 -4.31 7.87
N LEU A 384 -17.97 -3.18 8.56
CA LEU A 384 -17.23 -3.13 9.82
C LEU A 384 -18.13 -2.75 10.98
N GLU A 385 -17.64 -2.96 12.20
CA GLU A 385 -18.29 -2.60 13.45
C GLU A 385 -17.35 -1.80 14.36
N GLY A 386 -17.94 -1.06 15.31
CA GLY A 386 -17.19 -0.31 16.33
C GLY A 386 -16.35 0.82 15.74
N GLU A 387 -15.16 1.04 16.31
CA GLU A 387 -14.25 2.12 15.92
C GLU A 387 -13.71 1.96 14.48
N ASN A 388 -13.64 0.74 13.98
CA ASN A 388 -13.17 0.48 12.63
C ASN A 388 -14.04 1.14 11.55
N VAL A 389 -15.35 1.29 11.79
CA VAL A 389 -16.24 2.02 10.87
C VAL A 389 -15.69 3.43 10.61
N MET A 390 -15.32 4.14 11.67
CA MET A 390 -14.78 5.50 11.55
C MET A 390 -13.40 5.50 10.88
N PHE A 391 -12.50 4.61 11.28
CA PHE A 391 -11.14 4.58 10.76
C PHE A 391 -11.11 4.30 9.25
N TYR A 392 -11.87 3.31 8.81
CA TYR A 392 -11.85 2.89 7.42
C TYR A 392 -12.77 3.70 6.50
N SER A 393 -13.68 4.53 7.07
CA SER A 393 -14.45 5.50 6.28
C SER A 393 -13.68 6.75 5.87
N ILE A 394 -12.42 6.89 6.28
CA ILE A 394 -11.62 8.10 6.03
C ILE A 394 -11.51 8.44 4.53
N TYR A 395 -11.40 7.43 3.67
CA TYR A 395 -11.32 7.61 2.21
C TYR A 395 -12.71 7.82 1.59
N ASP A 396 -13.77 7.23 2.14
CA ASP A 396 -15.15 7.50 1.75
C ASP A 396 -15.54 8.94 2.07
N ASN A 397 -14.95 9.52 3.12
CA ASN A 397 -15.15 10.91 3.55
C ASN A 397 -14.27 11.92 2.77
N GLY A 398 -13.59 11.49 1.72
CA GLY A 398 -12.91 12.35 0.75
C GLY A 398 -11.43 12.57 0.99
N ALA A 399 -10.80 11.92 1.97
CA ALA A 399 -9.35 11.88 2.06
C ALA A 399 -8.79 11.05 0.90
N LYS A 400 -7.63 11.47 0.37
CA LYS A 400 -6.86 10.66 -0.57
C LYS A 400 -5.82 9.84 0.18
N ALA A 401 -5.51 8.67 -0.33
CA ALA A 401 -4.45 7.85 0.23
C ALA A 401 -3.06 8.43 -0.14
N ALA A 402 -2.22 8.65 0.86
CA ALA A 402 -0.80 8.91 0.68
C ALA A 402 -0.05 7.58 0.84
N MET A 403 0.71 7.18 -0.16
CA MET A 403 1.45 5.92 -0.18
C MET A 403 2.81 6.13 -0.81
N GLY A 404 3.74 5.29 -0.45
CA GLY A 404 5.10 5.36 -0.93
C GLY A 404 6.09 5.56 0.21
N GLY A 405 7.33 5.82 -0.13
CA GLY A 405 8.42 6.03 0.80
C GLY A 405 9.65 6.56 0.09
N PHE A 406 10.70 6.76 0.85
CA PHE A 406 11.98 7.21 0.31
C PHE A 406 12.62 6.14 -0.60
N ALA A 407 13.15 6.58 -1.74
CA ALA A 407 13.89 5.73 -2.64
C ALA A 407 15.15 5.16 -1.95
N ALA A 408 15.46 3.90 -2.26
CA ALA A 408 16.62 3.23 -1.70
C ALA A 408 17.94 3.82 -2.26
N PHE A 409 18.95 3.93 -1.41
CA PHE A 409 20.29 4.37 -1.77
C PHE A 409 21.36 3.48 -1.13
N GLY A 410 22.57 3.53 -1.68
CA GLY A 410 23.74 2.82 -1.14
C GLY A 410 24.16 3.37 0.22
N GLU A 411 24.91 2.57 0.98
CA GLU A 411 25.40 2.98 2.32
C GLU A 411 26.25 4.25 2.25
N ILE A 412 25.85 5.26 3.03
CA ILE A 412 26.57 6.54 3.18
C ILE A 412 26.88 6.71 4.66
N PRO A 413 28.17 6.79 5.09
CA PRO A 413 28.52 6.91 6.50
C PRO A 413 27.85 8.12 7.17
N GLY A 414 27.03 7.86 8.20
CA GLY A 414 26.36 8.89 8.99
C GLY A 414 25.13 9.51 8.33
N VAL A 415 24.64 8.97 7.20
CA VAL A 415 23.42 9.43 6.52
C VAL A 415 22.44 8.29 6.41
N ASP A 416 21.27 8.44 7.01
CA ASP A 416 20.13 7.55 6.90
C ASP A 416 18.82 8.35 6.88
N ILE A 417 17.73 7.70 6.52
CA ILE A 417 16.40 8.31 6.41
C ILE A 417 15.95 8.91 7.75
N SER A 418 16.02 8.12 8.82
CA SER A 418 15.54 8.56 10.14
C SER A 418 16.34 9.75 10.66
N GLY A 419 17.66 9.67 10.62
CA GLY A 419 18.57 10.74 11.06
C GLY A 419 18.50 12.00 10.21
N THR A 420 18.01 11.89 8.96
CA THR A 420 17.87 13.04 8.07
C THR A 420 16.51 13.71 8.21
N PHE A 421 15.42 12.96 8.15
CA PHE A 421 14.09 13.53 7.97
C PHE A 421 13.22 13.50 9.24
N PHE A 422 13.42 12.55 10.16
CA PHE A 422 12.51 12.33 11.27
C PHE A 422 13.11 12.65 12.64
N ALA A 423 14.26 12.07 13.01
CA ALA A 423 14.86 12.30 14.33
C ALA A 423 15.15 13.79 14.64
N PRO A 424 15.53 14.65 13.66
CA PRO A 424 15.74 16.06 13.92
C PRO A 424 14.48 16.84 14.32
N ILE A 425 13.27 16.29 14.10
CA ILE A 425 12.01 16.89 14.56
C ILE A 425 12.00 17.03 16.10
N ASP A 426 12.57 16.05 16.82
CA ASP A 426 12.74 16.14 18.28
C ASP A 426 13.57 17.37 18.68
N SER A 427 14.59 17.71 17.89
CA SER A 427 15.45 18.86 18.11
C SER A 427 14.75 20.20 17.78
N LEU A 428 13.89 20.22 16.75
CA LEU A 428 13.06 21.39 16.43
C LEU A 428 12.08 21.66 17.58
N VAL A 429 11.37 20.65 18.08
CA VAL A 429 10.41 20.78 19.19
C VAL A 429 11.12 21.18 20.48
N ALA A 430 12.29 20.63 20.76
CA ALA A 430 13.11 21.00 21.92
C ALA A 430 13.79 22.37 21.80
N GLY A 431 13.73 23.03 20.64
CA GLY A 431 14.39 24.31 20.38
C GLY A 431 15.92 24.23 20.34
N THR A 432 16.48 23.04 20.11
CA THR A 432 17.94 22.81 20.02
C THR A 432 18.44 22.79 18.57
N MET A 433 17.55 22.87 17.60
CA MET A 433 17.80 23.04 16.18
C MET A 433 16.84 24.08 15.61
N THR A 434 17.31 24.94 14.71
CA THR A 434 16.45 25.88 13.98
C THR A 434 15.92 25.22 12.69
N ILE A 435 14.88 25.83 12.10
CA ILE A 435 14.34 25.32 10.84
C ILE A 435 15.33 25.49 9.68
N GLU A 436 16.18 26.52 9.72
CA GLU A 436 17.23 26.74 8.74
C GLU A 436 18.31 25.65 8.82
N GLU A 437 18.68 25.24 10.03
CA GLU A 437 19.62 24.11 10.23
C GLU A 437 19.02 22.79 9.76
N TYR A 438 17.72 22.56 10.02
CA TYR A 438 17.01 21.41 9.48
C TYR A 438 16.95 21.43 7.96
N ALA A 439 16.60 22.56 7.37
CA ALA A 439 16.55 22.74 5.92
C ALA A 439 17.91 22.46 5.24
N GLU A 440 19.00 22.92 5.84
CA GLU A 440 20.35 22.64 5.33
C GLU A 440 20.71 21.15 5.44
N LEU A 441 20.33 20.51 6.55
CA LEU A 441 20.54 19.07 6.77
C LEU A 441 19.82 18.24 5.71
N VAL A 442 18.50 18.47 5.50
CA VAL A 442 17.72 17.68 4.54
C VAL A 442 18.18 17.89 3.10
N LYS A 443 18.57 19.13 2.73
CA LYS A 443 19.12 19.43 1.40
C LYS A 443 20.45 18.74 1.16
N THR A 444 21.38 18.85 2.12
CA THR A 444 22.70 18.25 2.03
C THR A 444 22.61 16.73 1.93
N ASN A 445 21.83 16.10 2.79
CA ASN A 445 21.73 14.65 2.81
C ASN A 445 20.91 14.12 1.62
N SER A 446 19.87 14.83 1.16
CA SER A 446 19.15 14.48 -0.08
C SER A 446 20.08 14.50 -1.31
N ALA A 447 21.01 15.45 -1.40
CA ALA A 447 21.99 15.46 -2.47
C ALA A 447 22.91 14.23 -2.43
N LEU A 448 23.39 13.84 -1.25
CA LEU A 448 24.20 12.64 -1.08
C LEU A 448 23.42 11.35 -1.41
N MET A 449 22.15 11.26 -0.96
CA MET A 449 21.27 10.12 -1.25
C MET A 449 21.01 10.00 -2.76
N ARG A 450 20.73 11.12 -3.44
CA ARG A 450 20.55 11.18 -4.91
C ARG A 450 21.77 10.67 -5.67
N GLU A 451 22.98 11.05 -5.27
CA GLU A 451 24.22 10.58 -5.88
C GLU A 451 24.47 9.08 -5.70
N ASN A 452 23.83 8.46 -4.72
CA ASN A 452 23.98 7.06 -4.33
C ASN A 452 22.70 6.23 -4.52
N LEU A 453 21.74 6.71 -5.32
CA LEU A 453 20.50 5.96 -5.60
C LEU A 453 20.83 4.56 -6.13
N LEU A 454 20.11 3.59 -5.60
CA LEU A 454 20.09 2.23 -6.14
C LEU A 454 19.08 2.20 -7.27
N GLY A 455 19.56 2.17 -8.51
CA GLY A 455 18.77 2.10 -9.73
C GLY A 455 18.20 0.71 -10.01
#